data_dc71f20fb1bcb950f8f8bfed7818db72
#
_entry.id   dc71f20fb1bcb950f8f8bfed7818db72
#
_cell.length_a   1.000
_cell.length_b   1.000
_cell.length_c   1.000
_cell.angle_alpha   90.00
_cell.angle_beta   90.00
_cell.angle_gamma   90.00
#
_symmetry.space_group_name_H-M   'P 1'
#
loop_
_entity.id
_entity.type
_entity.pdbx_description
1 polymer ?
#
loop_
_entity_poly.entity_id
_entity_poly.type
_entity_poly.pdbx_seq_one_letter_code
_entity_poly.pdbx_strand_id
1 'polypeptide(L)'
;MTSNTLLQRIHQHQYLRDLRNKLLRLHQVLLNTERIAYEQVRGRVSSSELLQLAIEHEQFAWLHRTSELIVQIDEMLQADEPVSLEAVQNLIASTRILITPSEIGDVFARKYYAALQREPGVVLAHARVSEFLTSVK
;
A
#
# COMPACT_ATOMS: atom_id res chain seq x y z
N MET A 1 -33.94 -1.31 -10.48
CA MET A 1 -32.86 -2.07 -9.81
C MET A 1 -31.53 -1.98 -10.52
N THR A 2 -31.56 -1.93 -11.85
CA THR A 2 -30.34 -1.81 -12.66
C THR A 2 -29.50 -0.57 -12.28
N SER A 3 -30.15 0.58 -12.03
CA SER A 3 -29.43 1.80 -11.68
C SER A 3 -28.70 1.71 -10.35
N ASN A 4 -29.31 1.05 -9.33
CA ASN A 4 -28.65 0.87 -8.03
C ASN A 4 -27.42 -0.03 -8.15
N THR A 5 -27.54 -1.10 -8.93
CA THR A 5 -26.41 -2.00 -9.17
C THR A 5 -25.26 -1.27 -9.88
N LEU A 6 -25.61 -0.45 -10.87
CA LEU A 6 -24.60 0.33 -11.60
C LEU A 6 -23.92 1.35 -10.69
N LEU A 7 -24.68 2.06 -9.86
CA LEU A 7 -24.14 3.01 -8.90
C LEU A 7 -23.21 2.32 -7.89
N GLN A 8 -23.60 1.15 -7.40
CA GLN A 8 -22.76 0.37 -6.49
C GLN A 8 -21.43 0.00 -7.14
N ARG A 9 -21.46 -0.43 -8.39
CA ARG A 9 -20.25 -0.77 -9.14
C ARG A 9 -19.34 0.45 -9.30
N ILE A 10 -19.93 1.61 -9.64
CA ILE A 10 -19.18 2.85 -9.79
C ILE A 10 -18.53 3.22 -8.46
N HIS A 11 -19.28 3.17 -7.35
CA HIS A 11 -18.78 3.51 -6.03
C HIS A 11 -17.67 2.55 -5.59
N GLN A 12 -17.84 1.26 -5.81
CA GLN A 12 -16.81 0.26 -5.48
C GLN A 12 -15.54 0.48 -6.29
N HIS A 13 -15.70 0.73 -7.57
CA HIS A 13 -14.57 0.99 -8.46
C HIS A 13 -13.82 2.27 -8.04
N GLN A 14 -14.56 3.33 -7.73
CA GLN A 14 -13.98 4.59 -7.26
C GLN A 14 -13.28 4.40 -5.92
N TYR A 15 -13.90 3.66 -5.01
CA TYR A 15 -13.31 3.34 -3.71
C TYR A 15 -11.96 2.62 -3.87
N LEU A 16 -11.92 1.61 -4.72
CA LEU A 16 -10.69 0.85 -4.96
C LEU A 16 -9.60 1.73 -5.56
N ARG A 17 -9.96 2.62 -6.48
CA ARG A 17 -9.01 3.55 -7.09
C ARG A 17 -8.43 4.49 -6.04
N ASP A 18 -9.27 5.02 -5.16
CA ASP A 18 -8.83 5.92 -4.10
C ASP A 18 -7.94 5.20 -3.09
N LEU A 19 -8.31 3.97 -2.71
CA LEU A 19 -7.49 3.15 -1.83
C LEU A 19 -6.13 2.85 -2.46
N ARG A 20 -6.13 2.47 -3.74
CA ARG A 20 -4.90 2.21 -4.48
C ARG A 20 -3.97 3.41 -4.45
N ASN A 21 -4.51 4.60 -4.71
CA ASN A 21 -3.70 5.82 -4.74
C ASN A 21 -3.07 6.13 -3.37
N LYS A 22 -3.80 5.90 -2.30
CA LYS A 22 -3.29 6.11 -0.94
C LYS A 22 -2.23 5.07 -0.57
N LEU A 23 -2.43 3.83 -0.96
CA LEU A 23 -1.44 2.76 -0.75
C LEU A 23 -0.18 3.00 -1.58
N LEU A 24 -0.34 3.49 -2.81
CA LEU A 24 0.79 3.83 -3.66
C LEU A 24 1.63 4.93 -3.03
N ARG A 25 0.98 5.95 -2.46
CA ARG A 25 1.70 7.02 -1.76
C ARG A 25 2.47 6.48 -0.55
N LEU A 26 1.84 5.62 0.24
CA LEU A 26 2.50 4.97 1.36
C LEU A 26 3.71 4.17 0.89
N HIS A 27 3.54 3.38 -0.16
CA HIS A 27 4.62 2.60 -0.75
C HIS A 27 5.79 3.48 -1.19
N GLN A 28 5.49 4.59 -1.87
CA GLN A 28 6.51 5.53 -2.35
C GLN A 28 7.31 6.13 -1.19
N VAL A 29 6.65 6.49 -0.11
CA VAL A 29 7.31 7.07 1.06
C VAL A 29 8.20 6.02 1.74
N LEU A 30 7.71 4.80 1.88
CA LEU A 30 8.50 3.70 2.45
C LEU A 30 9.70 3.37 1.58
N LEU A 31 9.50 3.31 0.27
CA LEU A 31 10.59 3.07 -0.68
C LEU A 31 11.67 4.15 -0.58
N ASN A 32 11.25 5.40 -0.49
CA ASN A 32 12.18 6.52 -0.35
C ASN A 32 12.98 6.44 0.96
N THR A 33 12.33 6.01 2.04
CA THR A 33 12.99 5.83 3.33
C THR A 33 14.10 4.78 3.22
N GLU A 34 13.82 3.66 2.57
CA GLU A 34 14.84 2.62 2.35
C GLU A 34 15.94 3.07 1.40
N ARG A 35 15.57 3.85 0.36
CA ARG A 35 16.55 4.41 -0.56
C ARG A 35 17.57 5.29 0.19
N ILE A 36 17.09 6.18 1.05
CA ILE A 36 17.95 7.07 1.82
C ILE A 36 18.91 6.24 2.70
N ALA A 37 18.38 5.22 3.38
CA ALA A 37 19.20 4.34 4.22
C ALA A 37 20.27 3.61 3.41
N TYR A 38 19.90 3.12 2.23
CA TYR A 38 20.82 2.43 1.32
C TYR A 38 21.93 3.38 0.85
N GLU A 39 21.54 4.61 0.43
CA GLU A 39 22.48 5.59 -0.10
C GLU A 39 23.50 6.06 0.95
N GLN A 40 23.13 6.07 2.22
CA GLN A 40 24.04 6.43 3.30
C GLN A 40 25.21 5.46 3.41
N VAL A 41 25.01 4.21 3.04
CA VAL A 41 26.04 3.17 3.12
C VAL A 41 26.74 2.94 1.79
N ARG A 42 25.98 2.99 0.69
CA ARG A 42 26.46 2.58 -0.64
C ARG A 42 26.58 3.71 -1.64
N GLY A 43 26.19 4.95 -1.28
CA GLY A 43 26.21 6.08 -2.18
C GLY A 43 24.93 6.20 -3.01
N ARG A 44 24.84 7.28 -3.77
CA ARG A 44 23.65 7.61 -4.55
C ARG A 44 23.29 6.56 -5.59
N VAL A 45 22.01 6.36 -5.79
CA VAL A 45 21.49 5.47 -6.83
C VAL A 45 20.60 6.25 -7.81
N SER A 46 20.65 5.84 -9.07
CA SER A 46 19.78 6.38 -10.11
C SER A 46 18.38 5.77 -9.98
N SER A 47 17.42 6.33 -10.71
CA SER A 47 16.04 5.79 -10.74
C SER A 47 16.00 4.35 -11.22
N SER A 48 16.80 4.01 -12.25
CA SER A 48 16.84 2.64 -12.76
C SER A 48 17.52 1.68 -11.78
N GLU A 49 18.55 2.12 -11.08
CA GLU A 49 19.18 1.33 -10.03
C GLU A 49 18.22 1.09 -8.87
N LEU A 50 17.47 2.12 -8.48
CA LEU A 50 16.48 2.00 -7.42
C LEU A 50 15.40 0.97 -7.76
N LEU A 51 14.92 0.99 -9.01
CA LEU A 51 13.94 0.01 -9.47
C LEU A 51 14.50 -1.41 -9.35
N GLN A 52 15.74 -1.61 -9.77
CA GLN A 52 16.41 -2.90 -9.66
C GLN A 52 16.53 -3.36 -8.20
N LEU A 53 16.94 -2.44 -7.31
CA LEU A 53 17.04 -2.74 -5.88
C LEU A 53 15.67 -3.10 -5.29
N ALA A 54 14.64 -2.35 -5.65
CA ALA A 54 13.29 -2.60 -5.15
C ALA A 54 12.78 -3.98 -5.55
N ILE A 55 13.17 -4.47 -6.72
CA ILE A 55 12.76 -5.79 -7.22
C ILE A 55 13.61 -6.92 -6.63
N GLU A 56 14.90 -6.74 -6.52
CA GLU A 56 15.84 -7.85 -6.27
C GLU A 56 16.58 -7.79 -4.93
N HIS A 57 16.78 -6.61 -4.36
CA HIS A 57 17.63 -6.49 -3.18
C HIS A 57 16.91 -6.84 -1.89
N GLU A 58 17.57 -7.63 -1.05
CA GLU A 58 17.00 -8.11 0.22
C GLU A 58 16.52 -7.00 1.14
N GLN A 59 17.22 -5.88 1.19
CA GLN A 59 16.85 -4.74 2.04
C GLN A 59 15.47 -4.20 1.70
N PHE A 60 15.06 -4.32 0.44
CA PHE A 60 13.79 -3.78 -0.05
C PHE A 60 12.68 -4.84 -0.11
N ALA A 61 13.00 -6.09 0.21
CA ALA A 61 12.07 -7.20 0.05
C ALA A 61 10.78 -7.06 0.87
N TRP A 62 10.87 -6.47 2.06
CA TRP A 62 9.70 -6.30 2.93
C TRP A 62 8.63 -5.40 2.32
N LEU A 63 9.03 -4.51 1.41
CA LEU A 63 8.11 -3.59 0.73
C LEU A 63 7.24 -4.29 -0.31
N HIS A 64 7.58 -5.51 -0.70
CA HIS A 64 6.79 -6.28 -1.68
C HIS A 64 5.35 -6.50 -1.21
N ARG A 65 5.10 -6.55 0.09
CA ARG A 65 3.73 -6.71 0.60
C ARG A 65 2.84 -5.55 0.22
N THR A 66 3.36 -4.31 0.24
CA THR A 66 2.59 -3.15 -0.21
C THR A 66 2.38 -3.18 -1.72
N SER A 67 3.41 -3.49 -2.49
CA SER A 67 3.28 -3.54 -3.95
C SER A 67 2.37 -4.67 -4.41
N GLU A 68 2.39 -5.82 -3.74
CA GLU A 68 1.49 -6.93 -4.05
C GLU A 68 0.03 -6.55 -3.85
N LEU A 69 -0.26 -5.84 -2.77
CA LEU A 69 -1.62 -5.38 -2.50
C LEU A 69 -2.09 -4.37 -3.56
N ILE A 70 -1.21 -3.46 -3.96
CA ILE A 70 -1.50 -2.49 -5.02
C ILE A 70 -1.79 -3.22 -6.34
N VAL A 71 -0.98 -4.22 -6.69
CA VAL A 71 -1.17 -5.02 -7.91
C VAL A 71 -2.51 -5.76 -7.87
N GLN A 72 -2.89 -6.33 -6.72
CA GLN A 72 -4.20 -6.96 -6.56
C GLN A 72 -5.33 -5.99 -6.88
N ILE A 73 -5.24 -4.76 -6.37
CA ILE A 73 -6.26 -3.76 -6.65
C ILE A 73 -6.28 -3.40 -8.13
N ASP A 74 -5.11 -3.22 -8.75
CA ASP A 74 -5.01 -2.91 -10.18
C ASP A 74 -5.63 -4.02 -11.04
N GLU A 75 -5.39 -5.27 -10.70
CA GLU A 75 -6.01 -6.40 -11.40
C GLU A 75 -7.52 -6.38 -11.31
N MET A 76 -8.05 -6.06 -10.13
CA MET A 76 -9.49 -5.95 -9.92
C MET A 76 -10.09 -4.79 -10.72
N LEU A 77 -9.38 -3.66 -10.78
CA LEU A 77 -9.83 -2.49 -11.55
C LEU A 77 -9.83 -2.74 -13.05
N GLN A 78 -8.95 -3.60 -13.55
CA GLN A 78 -8.81 -3.91 -14.98
C GLN A 78 -9.66 -5.09 -15.42
N ALA A 79 -10.21 -5.85 -14.48
CA ALA A 79 -11.02 -7.02 -14.81
C ALA A 79 -12.33 -6.62 -15.51
N ASP A 80 -12.77 -7.42 -16.46
CA ASP A 80 -14.03 -7.20 -17.15
C ASP A 80 -15.23 -7.43 -16.26
N GLU A 81 -15.07 -8.29 -15.26
CA GLU A 81 -16.15 -8.62 -14.33
C GLU A 81 -16.27 -7.53 -13.25
N PRO A 82 -17.52 -7.25 -12.81
CA PRO A 82 -17.70 -6.30 -11.72
C PRO A 82 -17.06 -6.80 -10.43
N VAL A 83 -16.51 -5.87 -9.66
CA VAL A 83 -15.91 -6.15 -8.37
C VAL A 83 -17.03 -6.46 -7.36
N SER A 84 -16.93 -7.58 -6.67
CA SER A 84 -17.92 -7.94 -5.65
C SER A 84 -17.67 -7.18 -4.36
N LEU A 85 -18.73 -6.99 -3.57
CA LEU A 85 -18.62 -6.39 -2.25
C LEU A 85 -17.68 -7.20 -1.35
N GLU A 86 -17.78 -8.53 -1.44
CA GLU A 86 -16.91 -9.43 -0.67
C GLU A 86 -15.44 -9.19 -1.00
N ALA A 87 -15.10 -9.04 -2.28
CA ALA A 87 -13.72 -8.76 -2.69
C ALA A 87 -13.22 -7.44 -2.12
N VAL A 88 -14.05 -6.39 -2.13
CA VAL A 88 -13.71 -5.10 -1.53
C VAL A 88 -13.48 -5.24 -0.03
N GLN A 89 -14.35 -5.94 0.66
CA GLN A 89 -14.24 -6.16 2.10
C GLN A 89 -12.96 -6.93 2.45
N ASN A 90 -12.60 -7.92 1.63
CA ASN A 90 -11.35 -8.67 1.82
C ASN A 90 -10.12 -7.78 1.64
N LEU A 91 -10.16 -6.87 0.68
CA LEU A 91 -9.08 -5.90 0.48
C LEU A 91 -8.96 -4.93 1.65
N ILE A 92 -10.08 -4.48 2.18
CA ILE A 92 -10.10 -3.60 3.35
C ILE A 92 -9.46 -4.32 4.55
N ALA A 93 -9.84 -5.58 4.77
CA ALA A 93 -9.28 -6.38 5.87
C ALA A 93 -7.78 -6.59 5.68
N SER A 94 -7.33 -6.92 4.47
CA SER A 94 -5.91 -7.08 4.16
C SER A 94 -5.13 -5.79 4.37
N THR A 95 -5.72 -4.66 3.98
CA THR A 95 -5.10 -3.36 4.17
C THR A 95 -4.95 -3.02 5.65
N ARG A 96 -5.99 -3.29 6.45
CA ARG A 96 -5.93 -3.05 7.90
C ARG A 96 -4.81 -3.86 8.55
N ILE A 97 -4.67 -5.12 8.14
CA ILE A 97 -3.58 -5.97 8.64
C ILE A 97 -2.23 -5.38 8.23
N LEU A 98 -2.10 -4.98 6.97
CA LEU A 98 -0.86 -4.43 6.45
C LEU A 98 -0.39 -3.21 7.24
N ILE A 99 -1.29 -2.28 7.55
CA ILE A 99 -0.94 -1.02 8.21
C ILE A 99 -0.98 -1.10 9.74
N THR A 100 -1.08 -2.29 10.32
CA THR A 100 -1.03 -2.48 11.76
C THR A 100 0.42 -2.73 12.17
N PRO A 101 1.12 -1.72 12.73
CA PRO A 101 2.51 -1.91 13.15
C PRO A 101 2.62 -2.75 14.41
N SER A 102 3.76 -3.41 14.59
CA SER A 102 4.01 -4.19 15.82
C SER A 102 5.51 -4.35 16.03
N GLU A 103 5.96 -4.14 17.26
CA GLU A 103 7.35 -4.38 17.63
C GLU A 103 7.69 -5.87 17.63
N ILE A 104 6.69 -6.73 17.80
CA ILE A 104 6.88 -8.17 17.99
C ILE A 104 6.21 -9.00 16.90
N GLY A 105 5.67 -8.37 15.87
CA GLY A 105 5.00 -9.03 14.77
C GLY A 105 5.97 -9.62 13.75
N ASP A 106 5.47 -9.88 12.54
CA ASP A 106 6.30 -10.37 11.44
C ASP A 106 7.28 -9.29 10.96
N VAL A 107 8.10 -9.63 9.98
CA VAL A 107 9.13 -8.72 9.47
C VAL A 107 8.55 -7.39 8.99
N PHE A 108 7.45 -7.45 8.23
CA PHE A 108 6.82 -6.23 7.73
C PHE A 108 6.31 -5.36 8.88
N ALA A 109 5.57 -5.95 9.81
CA ALA A 109 4.98 -5.20 10.94
C ALA A 109 6.06 -4.51 11.78
N ARG A 110 7.18 -5.19 12.01
CA ARG A 110 8.30 -4.63 12.79
C ARG A 110 9.01 -3.50 12.06
N LYS A 111 9.28 -3.68 10.77
CA LYS A 111 9.94 -2.65 9.96
C LYS A 111 9.03 -1.44 9.75
N TYR A 112 7.74 -1.69 9.57
CA TYR A 112 6.74 -0.64 9.46
C TYR A 112 6.64 0.17 10.76
N TYR A 113 6.63 -0.51 11.89
CA TYR A 113 6.67 0.14 13.20
C TYR A 113 7.88 1.06 13.32
N ALA A 114 9.06 0.56 12.96
CA ALA A 114 10.29 1.35 13.01
C ALA A 114 10.23 2.57 12.10
N ALA A 115 9.69 2.43 10.90
CA ALA A 115 9.53 3.54 9.96
C ALA A 115 8.60 4.61 10.51
N LEU A 116 7.49 4.21 11.14
CA LEU A 116 6.55 5.12 11.77
C LEU A 116 7.19 5.91 12.92
N GLN A 117 8.13 5.30 13.63
CA GLN A 117 8.82 5.98 14.74
C GLN A 117 9.81 7.03 14.26
N ARG A 118 10.36 6.89 13.07
CA ARG A 118 11.46 7.72 12.58
C ARG A 118 11.09 8.74 11.52
N GLU A 119 10.07 8.44 10.70
CA GLU A 119 9.80 9.20 9.47
C GLU A 119 8.42 9.86 9.51
N PRO A 120 8.35 11.19 9.67
CA PRO A 120 7.06 11.90 9.67
C PRO A 120 6.24 11.69 8.39
N GLY A 121 6.91 11.55 7.24
CA GLY A 121 6.23 11.29 5.98
C GLY A 121 5.49 9.95 5.99
N VAL A 122 6.04 8.93 6.64
CA VAL A 122 5.40 7.64 6.80
C VAL A 122 4.17 7.76 7.70
N VAL A 123 4.30 8.51 8.80
CA VAL A 123 3.16 8.75 9.71
C VAL A 123 2.01 9.42 8.98
N LEU A 124 2.30 10.44 8.17
CA LEU A 124 1.27 11.15 7.42
C LEU A 124 0.58 10.24 6.39
N ALA A 125 1.37 9.48 5.62
CA ALA A 125 0.82 8.55 4.63
C ALA A 125 0.00 7.44 5.30
N HIS A 126 0.46 6.93 6.42
CA HIS A 126 -0.27 5.96 7.23
C HIS A 126 -1.62 6.52 7.68
N ALA A 127 -1.62 7.75 8.21
CA ALA A 127 -2.84 8.39 8.69
C ALA A 127 -3.87 8.52 7.55
N ARG A 128 -3.45 8.85 6.36
CA ARG A 128 -4.35 9.00 5.21
C ARG A 128 -5.01 7.67 4.83
N VAL A 129 -4.26 6.57 4.85
CA VAL A 129 -4.83 5.24 4.61
C VAL A 129 -5.81 4.88 5.73
N SER A 130 -5.39 5.06 6.97
CA SER A 130 -6.21 4.72 8.14
C SER A 130 -7.53 5.50 8.16
N GLU A 131 -7.48 6.81 7.94
CA GLU A 131 -8.67 7.66 7.88
C GLU A 131 -9.61 7.23 6.76
N PHE A 132 -9.05 6.89 5.60
CA PHE A 132 -9.84 6.45 4.46
C PHE A 132 -10.60 5.16 4.79
N LEU A 133 -9.95 4.20 5.45
CA LEU A 133 -10.58 2.95 5.83
C LEU A 133 -11.69 3.14 6.87
N THR A 134 -11.53 4.08 7.77
CA THR A 134 -12.53 4.35 8.81
C THR A 134 -13.71 5.16 8.30
N SER A 135 -13.58 5.84 7.16
CA SER A 135 -14.67 6.61 6.56
C SER A 135 -15.72 5.70 5.89
N VAL A 136 -15.43 4.41 5.73
CA VAL A 136 -16.32 3.43 5.11
C VAL A 136 -17.24 2.84 6.15
N LYS A 137 -18.53 2.88 5.85
CA LYS A 137 -19.56 2.31 6.73
C LYS A 137 -20.15 1.04 6.14
#